data_556c4597ebcfd7e1f521eeb2651e1ae2
#
_entry.id   556c4597ebcfd7e1f521eeb2651e1ae2
#
_cell.length_a   1.000
_cell.length_b   1.000
_cell.length_c   1.000
_cell.angle_alpha   90.00
_cell.angle_beta   90.00
_cell.angle_gamma   90.00
#
_symmetry.space_group_name_H-M   'P 1'
#
loop_
_entity.id
_entity.type
_entity.pdbx_description
1 polymer ?
#
loop_
_entity_poly.entity_id
_entity_poly.type
_entity_poly.pdbx_seq_one_letter_code
_entity_poly.pdbx_strand_id
1 'polypeptide(L)'
;RLYVSSKSQFRRRSCQFVMSKVVENLAVLISPVLCHMAEDIWQNIPYSTKEKSVFQRGWPIFSQSWKNQILNEHIANLRNLRVEINKAIEGCRNKQIIGAALETEVNYLPEDKALKDSLTWLKEFGNQDVDLFRDWLIVSNFQVVSDLVENSLIIDNNALGKIQINKAQGQKCDRCWHYQKETF
;
A
#
# COMPACT_ATOMS: atom_id res chain seq x y z
N ARG A 1 -8.69 0.59 -4.48
CA ARG A 1 -8.65 -0.78 -5.02
C ARG A 1 -9.96 -1.53 -4.85
N LEU A 2 -10.56 -1.56 -3.68
CA LEU A 2 -11.84 -2.25 -3.44
C LEU A 2 -12.97 -1.77 -4.37
N TYR A 3 -12.97 -0.48 -4.71
CA TYR A 3 -14.03 0.14 -5.52
C TYR A 3 -13.72 0.15 -7.02
N VAL A 4 -12.44 0.14 -7.40
CA VAL A 4 -12.01 0.26 -8.80
C VAL A 4 -11.85 -1.09 -9.49
N SER A 5 -11.44 -2.12 -8.75
CA SER A 5 -11.16 -3.46 -9.26
C SER A 5 -12.43 -4.29 -9.53
N SER A 6 -12.36 -5.21 -10.50
CA SER A 6 -13.47 -6.14 -10.78
C SER A 6 -13.78 -7.04 -9.58
N LYS A 7 -15.01 -7.56 -9.51
CA LYS A 7 -15.48 -8.39 -8.38
C LYS A 7 -14.65 -9.66 -8.18
N SER A 8 -14.16 -10.26 -9.25
CA SER A 8 -13.38 -11.51 -9.26
C SER A 8 -11.89 -11.34 -9.12
N GLN A 9 -11.38 -10.10 -9.14
CA GLN A 9 -9.95 -9.85 -9.13
C GLN A 9 -9.30 -10.35 -7.84
N PHE A 10 -8.21 -11.12 -7.96
CA PHE A 10 -7.51 -11.74 -6.85
C PHE A 10 -7.12 -10.74 -5.75
N ARG A 11 -6.53 -9.60 -6.11
CA ARG A 11 -6.12 -8.56 -5.15
C ARG A 11 -7.29 -7.98 -4.35
N ARG A 12 -8.44 -7.77 -5.00
CA ARG A 12 -9.66 -7.33 -4.33
C ARG A 12 -10.12 -8.38 -3.32
N ARG A 13 -10.16 -9.66 -3.72
CA ARG A 13 -10.56 -10.77 -2.85
C ARG A 13 -9.61 -10.96 -1.68
N SER A 14 -8.29 -10.87 -1.91
CA SER A 14 -7.29 -10.92 -0.84
C SER A 14 -7.47 -9.79 0.17
N CYS A 15 -7.71 -8.57 -0.30
CA CYS A 15 -7.97 -7.43 0.56
C CYS A 15 -9.25 -7.63 1.40
N GLN A 16 -10.35 -8.11 0.79
CA GLN A 16 -11.59 -8.43 1.50
C GLN A 16 -11.37 -9.52 2.56
N PHE A 17 -10.59 -10.55 2.25
CA PHE A 17 -10.25 -11.59 3.22
C PHE A 17 -9.48 -11.04 4.42
N VAL A 18 -8.44 -10.22 4.18
CA VAL A 18 -7.68 -9.59 5.26
C VAL A 18 -8.58 -8.70 6.11
N MET A 19 -9.43 -7.88 5.48
CA MET A 19 -10.38 -7.01 6.20
C MET A 19 -11.38 -7.81 7.03
N SER A 20 -11.88 -8.95 6.52
CA SER A 20 -12.78 -9.82 7.29
C SER A 20 -12.09 -10.36 8.55
N LYS A 21 -10.82 -10.77 8.44
CA LYS A 21 -10.05 -11.24 9.61
C LYS A 21 -9.73 -10.11 10.60
N VAL A 22 -9.48 -8.92 10.10
CA VAL A 22 -9.28 -7.74 10.97
C VAL A 22 -10.54 -7.40 11.75
N VAL A 23 -11.70 -7.33 11.10
CA VAL A 23 -12.96 -6.95 11.77
C VAL A 23 -13.42 -8.00 12.76
N GLU A 24 -13.35 -9.31 12.42
CA GLU A 24 -13.66 -10.40 13.34
C GLU A 24 -12.81 -10.33 14.62
N ASN A 25 -11.48 -10.20 14.45
CA ASN A 25 -10.56 -10.17 15.58
C ASN A 25 -10.68 -8.87 16.40
N LEU A 26 -10.90 -7.74 15.74
CA LEU A 26 -11.10 -6.47 16.42
C LEU A 26 -12.36 -6.50 17.29
N ALA A 27 -13.49 -7.01 16.77
CA ALA A 27 -14.73 -7.15 17.53
C ALA A 27 -14.50 -7.99 18.80
N VAL A 28 -13.79 -9.13 18.69
CA VAL A 28 -13.47 -9.96 19.86
C VAL A 28 -12.57 -9.21 20.84
N LEU A 29 -11.53 -8.51 20.39
CA LEU A 29 -10.56 -7.83 21.25
C LEU A 29 -11.18 -6.67 22.03
N ILE A 30 -12.15 -5.96 21.45
CA ILE A 30 -12.82 -4.84 22.11
C ILE A 30 -14.02 -5.27 22.98
N SER A 31 -14.52 -6.51 22.82
CA SER A 31 -15.73 -6.98 23.49
C SER A 31 -15.71 -6.88 25.02
N PRO A 32 -14.58 -7.01 25.75
CA PRO A 32 -14.58 -6.84 27.20
C PRO A 32 -14.81 -5.39 27.67
N VAL A 33 -14.56 -4.41 26.82
CA VAL A 33 -14.67 -2.98 27.16
C VAL A 33 -15.87 -2.33 26.47
N LEU A 34 -16.06 -2.63 25.18
CA LEU A 34 -17.12 -2.06 24.35
C LEU A 34 -18.11 -3.16 23.92
N CYS A 35 -18.73 -3.84 24.91
CA CYS A 35 -19.53 -5.04 24.70
C CYS A 35 -20.66 -4.84 23.68
N HIS A 36 -21.44 -3.76 23.75
CA HIS A 36 -22.52 -3.49 22.82
C HIS A 36 -22.01 -3.20 21.39
N MET A 37 -20.94 -2.39 21.26
CA MET A 37 -20.36 -2.10 19.97
C MET A 37 -19.75 -3.36 19.32
N ALA A 38 -19.08 -4.19 20.10
CA ALA A 38 -18.51 -5.44 19.64
C ALA A 38 -19.56 -6.40 19.10
N GLU A 39 -20.69 -6.54 19.83
CA GLU A 39 -21.80 -7.37 19.39
C GLU A 39 -22.51 -6.78 18.17
N ASP A 40 -22.69 -5.46 18.12
CA ASP A 40 -23.27 -4.79 16.95
C ASP A 40 -22.42 -4.99 15.69
N ILE A 41 -21.09 -4.84 15.81
CA ILE A 41 -20.16 -5.17 14.72
C ILE A 41 -20.34 -6.63 14.30
N TRP A 42 -20.40 -7.57 15.25
CA TRP A 42 -20.50 -8.99 14.97
C TRP A 42 -21.80 -9.34 14.22
N GLN A 43 -22.94 -8.80 14.66
CA GLN A 43 -24.23 -9.02 14.04
C GLN A 43 -24.38 -8.40 12.63
N ASN A 44 -23.58 -7.37 12.34
CA ASN A 44 -23.60 -6.69 11.03
C ASN A 44 -22.47 -7.14 10.07
N ILE A 45 -21.71 -8.18 10.41
CA ILE A 45 -20.74 -8.78 9.47
C ILE A 45 -21.50 -9.34 8.24
N PRO A 46 -21.11 -8.96 6.99
CA PRO A 46 -21.88 -9.28 5.78
C PRO A 46 -21.69 -10.72 5.26
N TYR A 47 -21.34 -11.64 6.14
CA TYR A 47 -21.19 -13.08 5.84
C TYR A 47 -21.50 -13.91 7.10
N SER A 48 -21.78 -15.20 6.92
CA SER A 48 -22.11 -16.09 8.04
C SER A 48 -20.88 -16.36 8.90
N THR A 49 -20.99 -16.07 10.18
CA THR A 49 -20.04 -16.46 11.21
C THR A 49 -20.43 -17.80 11.82
N LYS A 50 -19.48 -18.54 12.36
CA LYS A 50 -19.75 -19.84 13.02
C LYS A 50 -20.55 -19.64 14.30
N GLU A 51 -20.20 -18.63 15.07
CA GLU A 51 -20.80 -18.30 16.35
C GLU A 51 -21.85 -17.19 16.18
N LYS A 52 -22.96 -17.28 16.91
CA LYS A 52 -24.06 -16.32 16.84
C LYS A 52 -23.76 -15.01 17.52
N SER A 53 -22.82 -14.97 18.46
CA SER A 53 -22.44 -13.80 19.23
C SER A 53 -20.92 -13.70 19.34
N VAL A 54 -20.40 -12.48 19.40
CA VAL A 54 -18.97 -12.23 19.60
C VAL A 54 -18.45 -12.86 20.89
N PHE A 55 -19.26 -12.93 21.93
CA PHE A 55 -18.92 -13.52 23.22
C PHE A 55 -18.75 -15.04 23.21
N GLN A 56 -19.28 -15.70 22.17
CA GLN A 56 -19.13 -17.14 21.98
C GLN A 56 -17.87 -17.50 21.18
N ARG A 57 -17.25 -16.49 20.52
CA ARG A 57 -16.11 -16.69 19.60
C ARG A 57 -14.83 -17.14 20.31
N GLY A 58 -14.64 -16.71 21.55
CA GLY A 58 -13.37 -16.88 22.26
C GLY A 58 -12.25 -16.00 21.71
N TRP A 59 -11.10 -16.04 22.37
CA TRP A 59 -9.94 -15.24 21.94
C TRP A 59 -9.40 -15.65 20.58
N PRO A 60 -8.91 -14.68 19.77
CA PRO A 60 -8.33 -14.97 18.48
C PRO A 60 -7.08 -15.86 18.59
N ILE A 61 -7.07 -16.93 17.81
CA ILE A 61 -5.89 -17.79 17.65
C ILE A 61 -5.36 -17.55 16.23
N PHE A 62 -4.13 -17.02 16.15
CA PHE A 62 -3.49 -16.74 14.88
C PHE A 62 -2.69 -17.96 14.41
N SER A 63 -2.87 -18.32 13.14
CA SER A 63 -2.10 -19.40 12.54
C SER A 63 -0.61 -19.05 12.46
N GLN A 64 0.25 -19.98 12.88
CA GLN A 64 1.70 -19.82 12.73
C GLN A 64 2.12 -19.75 11.25
N SER A 65 1.32 -20.30 10.32
CA SER A 65 1.56 -20.19 8.88
C SER A 65 1.51 -18.77 8.34
N TRP A 66 0.93 -17.82 9.09
CA TRP A 66 0.92 -16.41 8.72
C TRP A 66 2.24 -15.69 9.04
N LYS A 67 3.10 -16.31 9.86
CA LYS A 67 4.43 -15.77 10.12
C LYS A 67 5.35 -16.14 8.97
N ASN A 68 5.84 -15.14 8.27
CA ASN A 68 6.79 -15.28 7.19
C ASN A 68 7.93 -14.27 7.39
N GLN A 69 9.10 -14.78 7.83
CA GLN A 69 10.24 -13.93 8.16
C GLN A 69 10.78 -13.20 6.91
N ILE A 70 10.89 -13.91 5.79
CA ILE A 70 11.38 -13.33 4.52
C ILE A 70 10.47 -12.19 4.05
N LEU A 71 9.14 -12.43 4.09
CA LEU A 71 8.17 -11.41 3.76
C LEU A 71 8.28 -10.19 4.69
N ASN A 72 8.46 -10.41 5.99
CA ASN A 72 8.60 -9.32 6.96
C ASN A 72 9.84 -8.45 6.67
N GLU A 73 10.96 -9.05 6.30
CA GLU A 73 12.19 -8.34 5.95
C GLU A 73 12.00 -7.49 4.69
N HIS A 74 11.44 -8.06 3.62
CA HIS A 74 11.14 -7.29 2.40
C HIS A 74 10.17 -6.15 2.66
N ILE A 75 9.09 -6.40 3.41
CA ILE A 75 8.11 -5.35 3.75
C ILE A 75 8.73 -4.27 4.65
N ALA A 76 9.62 -4.61 5.57
CA ALA A 76 10.31 -3.62 6.40
C ALA A 76 11.20 -2.70 5.55
N ASN A 77 12.00 -3.26 4.63
CA ASN A 77 12.81 -2.48 3.69
C ASN A 77 11.97 -1.55 2.82
N LEU A 78 10.88 -2.05 2.25
CA LEU A 78 9.97 -1.26 1.42
C LEU A 78 9.23 -0.17 2.23
N ARG A 79 8.92 -0.41 3.52
CA ARG A 79 8.36 0.62 4.41
C ARG A 79 9.34 1.75 4.66
N ASN A 80 10.61 1.43 4.88
CA ASN A 80 11.66 2.43 5.07
C ASN A 80 11.79 3.31 3.81
N LEU A 81 11.85 2.71 2.63
CA LEU A 81 11.86 3.46 1.37
C LEU A 81 10.61 4.35 1.22
N ARG A 82 9.43 3.82 1.54
CA ARG A 82 8.19 4.61 1.50
C ARG A 82 8.24 5.85 2.40
N VAL A 83 8.83 5.73 3.59
CA VAL A 83 8.98 6.88 4.51
C VAL A 83 9.83 7.96 3.86
N GLU A 84 10.96 7.61 3.25
CA GLU A 84 11.85 8.60 2.61
C GLU A 84 11.21 9.22 1.36
N ILE A 85 10.54 8.42 0.53
CA ILE A 85 9.78 8.96 -0.62
C ILE A 85 8.68 9.93 -0.16
N ASN A 86 7.93 9.58 0.88
CA ASN A 86 6.89 10.46 1.40
C ASN A 86 7.45 11.77 1.97
N LYS A 87 8.62 11.75 2.62
CA LYS A 87 9.31 12.98 3.06
C LYS A 87 9.66 13.88 1.86
N ALA A 88 10.19 13.29 0.78
CA ALA A 88 10.51 14.04 -0.43
C ALA A 88 9.25 14.65 -1.08
N ILE A 89 8.16 13.89 -1.14
CA ILE A 89 6.85 14.37 -1.65
C ILE A 89 6.30 15.50 -0.78
N GLU A 90 6.36 15.37 0.54
CA GLU A 90 5.92 16.43 1.47
C GLU A 90 6.80 17.70 1.32
N GLY A 91 8.09 17.53 1.04
CA GLY A 91 8.98 18.65 0.67
C GLY A 91 8.49 19.44 -0.55
N CYS A 92 7.96 18.73 -1.58
CA CYS A 92 7.34 19.34 -2.77
C CYS A 92 6.01 20.04 -2.42
N ARG A 93 5.20 19.44 -1.55
CA ARG A 93 3.92 20.03 -1.11
C ARG A 93 4.12 21.30 -0.30
N ASN A 94 5.07 21.31 0.62
CA ASN A 94 5.39 22.49 1.44
C ASN A 94 5.87 23.68 0.59
N LYS A 95 6.54 23.39 -0.54
CA LYS A 95 6.93 24.40 -1.53
C LYS A 95 5.81 24.77 -2.50
N GLN A 96 4.61 24.21 -2.32
CA GLN A 96 3.43 24.42 -3.19
C GLN A 96 3.66 24.05 -4.68
N ILE A 97 4.61 23.14 -4.95
CA ILE A 97 4.92 22.67 -6.31
C ILE A 97 3.88 21.65 -6.77
N ILE A 98 3.34 20.87 -5.82
CA ILE A 98 2.30 19.87 -6.04
C ILE A 98 1.21 20.00 -4.98
N GLY A 99 -0.03 19.58 -5.31
CA GLY A 99 -1.15 19.51 -4.37
C GLY A 99 -1.31 18.12 -3.74
N ALA A 100 -1.19 17.08 -4.53
CA ALA A 100 -1.38 15.69 -4.11
C ALA A 100 -0.23 14.77 -4.56
N ALA A 101 0.03 13.69 -3.81
CA ALA A 101 1.03 12.70 -4.17
C ALA A 101 0.77 12.06 -5.54
N LEU A 102 -0.50 11.93 -5.95
CA LEU A 102 -0.89 11.45 -7.27
C LEU A 102 -0.43 12.36 -8.43
N GLU A 103 -0.04 13.61 -8.17
CA GLU A 103 0.55 14.51 -9.17
C GLU A 103 2.04 14.25 -9.41
N THR A 104 2.61 13.21 -8.79
CA THR A 104 4.04 12.92 -8.88
C THR A 104 4.36 11.61 -9.60
N GLU A 105 5.50 11.63 -10.26
CA GLU A 105 6.25 10.46 -10.71
C GLU A 105 7.53 10.37 -9.90
N VAL A 106 7.86 9.18 -9.43
CA VAL A 106 9.03 8.92 -8.60
C VAL A 106 10.00 8.04 -9.36
N ASN A 107 11.21 8.54 -9.58
CA ASN A 107 12.34 7.76 -10.05
C ASN A 107 13.27 7.47 -8.87
N TYR A 108 13.61 6.22 -8.69
CA TYR A 108 14.44 5.78 -7.59
C TYR A 108 15.71 5.08 -8.09
N LEU A 109 16.86 5.58 -7.68
CA LEU A 109 18.17 4.99 -7.93
C LEU A 109 18.64 4.30 -6.64
N PRO A 110 18.51 2.96 -6.53
CA PRO A 110 18.87 2.24 -5.32
C PRO A 110 20.38 2.10 -5.17
N GLU A 111 20.91 2.43 -4.00
CA GLU A 111 22.32 2.19 -3.62
C GLU A 111 22.44 0.98 -2.68
N ASP A 112 21.40 0.70 -1.88
CA ASP A 112 21.36 -0.45 -0.97
C ASP A 112 20.96 -1.75 -1.69
N LYS A 113 21.75 -2.81 -1.48
CA LYS A 113 21.50 -4.14 -2.06
C LYS A 113 20.23 -4.79 -1.52
N ALA A 114 19.99 -4.74 -0.20
CA ALA A 114 18.82 -5.36 0.42
C ALA A 114 17.52 -4.76 -0.10
N LEU A 115 17.55 -3.48 -0.43
CA LEU A 115 16.42 -2.78 -1.01
C LEU A 115 16.20 -3.14 -2.49
N LYS A 116 17.30 -3.30 -3.27
CA LYS A 116 17.22 -3.82 -4.66
C LYS A 116 16.56 -5.20 -4.68
N ASP A 117 17.00 -6.10 -3.80
CA ASP A 117 16.44 -7.44 -3.67
C ASP A 117 14.95 -7.39 -3.29
N SER A 118 14.57 -6.50 -2.38
CA SER A 118 13.18 -6.32 -1.96
C SER A 118 12.28 -5.76 -3.07
N LEU A 119 12.77 -4.85 -3.89
CA LEU A 119 12.05 -4.32 -5.05
C LEU A 119 11.92 -5.36 -6.16
N THR A 120 12.96 -6.15 -6.40
CA THR A 120 12.94 -7.28 -7.35
C THR A 120 11.91 -8.32 -6.90
N TRP A 121 11.96 -8.71 -5.63
CA TRP A 121 10.98 -9.61 -5.04
C TRP A 121 9.54 -9.10 -5.20
N LEU A 122 9.29 -7.81 -4.94
CA LEU A 122 7.97 -7.21 -5.08
C LEU A 122 7.47 -7.24 -6.53
N LYS A 123 8.37 -7.01 -7.50
CA LYS A 123 8.06 -7.06 -8.92
C LYS A 123 7.69 -8.48 -9.38
N GLU A 124 8.40 -9.49 -8.90
CA GLU A 124 8.12 -10.90 -9.18
C GLU A 124 6.82 -11.37 -8.51
N PHE A 125 6.56 -10.94 -7.27
CA PHE A 125 5.35 -11.25 -6.53
C PHE A 125 4.12 -10.55 -7.10
N GLY A 126 4.28 -9.38 -7.70
CA GLY A 126 3.22 -8.61 -8.34
C GLY A 126 2.77 -9.26 -9.65
N ASN A 127 1.46 -9.38 -9.87
CA ASN A 127 0.94 -9.73 -11.18
C ASN A 127 1.41 -8.68 -12.20
N GLN A 128 1.91 -9.08 -13.36
CA GLN A 128 2.56 -8.23 -14.36
C GLN A 128 1.75 -6.98 -14.76
N ASP A 129 0.43 -7.01 -14.58
CA ASP A 129 -0.50 -5.94 -14.97
C ASP A 129 -0.63 -4.80 -13.94
N VAL A 130 0.02 -4.89 -12.77
CA VAL A 130 -0.18 -3.90 -11.70
C VAL A 130 1.13 -3.58 -10.98
N ASP A 131 1.51 -2.31 -11.03
CA ASP A 131 2.61 -1.79 -10.23
C ASP A 131 2.19 -1.67 -8.74
N LEU A 132 2.58 -2.66 -7.95
CA LEU A 132 2.22 -2.75 -6.53
C LEU A 132 2.82 -1.60 -5.71
N PHE A 133 4.05 -1.21 -6.00
CA PHE A 133 4.74 -0.20 -5.20
C PHE A 133 4.21 1.21 -5.51
N ARG A 134 3.94 1.52 -6.78
CA ARG A 134 3.26 2.74 -7.21
C ARG A 134 1.94 2.93 -6.46
N ASP A 135 1.14 1.85 -6.42
CA ASP A 135 -0.14 1.87 -5.74
C ASP A 135 -0.03 2.04 -4.22
N TRP A 136 1.02 1.46 -3.63
CA TRP A 136 1.26 1.58 -2.20
C TRP A 136 1.80 2.96 -1.80
N LEU A 137 2.58 3.59 -2.68
CA LEU A 137 3.04 4.98 -2.54
C LEU A 137 1.91 6.00 -2.80
N ILE A 138 0.87 5.60 -3.57
CA ILE A 138 -0.20 6.49 -4.04
C ILE A 138 0.38 7.60 -4.93
N VAL A 139 1.26 7.23 -5.85
CA VAL A 139 1.83 8.12 -6.88
C VAL A 139 1.36 7.68 -8.27
N SER A 140 1.47 8.56 -9.27
CA SER A 140 1.05 8.21 -10.63
C SER A 140 2.01 7.26 -11.34
N ASN A 141 3.30 7.37 -11.06
CA ASN A 141 4.31 6.46 -11.59
C ASN A 141 5.43 6.23 -10.57
N PHE A 142 6.01 5.02 -10.61
CA PHE A 142 7.21 4.68 -9.84
C PHE A 142 8.13 3.82 -10.72
N GLN A 143 9.39 4.23 -10.83
CA GLN A 143 10.39 3.50 -11.62
C GLN A 143 11.70 3.39 -10.85
N VAL A 144 12.32 2.21 -10.95
CA VAL A 144 13.71 2.01 -10.54
C VAL A 144 14.58 2.30 -11.76
N VAL A 145 15.50 3.25 -11.61
CA VAL A 145 16.34 3.75 -12.71
C VAL A 145 17.82 3.47 -12.43
N SER A 146 18.63 3.39 -13.48
CA SER A 146 20.10 3.32 -13.38
C SER A 146 20.74 4.68 -13.29
N ASP A 147 20.10 5.71 -13.87
CA ASP A 147 20.59 7.08 -13.89
C ASP A 147 19.44 8.07 -13.65
N LEU A 148 19.75 9.21 -13.05
CA LEU A 148 18.79 10.28 -12.80
C LEU A 148 18.73 11.22 -14.01
N VAL A 149 17.53 11.68 -14.31
CA VAL A 149 17.28 12.62 -15.40
C VAL A 149 17.49 14.06 -14.91
N GLU A 150 18.14 14.91 -15.70
CA GLU A 150 18.19 16.34 -15.46
C GLU A 150 16.79 16.95 -15.56
N ASN A 151 16.49 18.02 -14.77
CA ASN A 151 15.18 18.71 -14.66
C ASN A 151 14.12 18.07 -13.73
N SER A 152 14.55 17.52 -12.62
CA SER A 152 13.64 17.09 -11.55
C SER A 152 13.17 18.23 -10.65
N LEU A 153 12.00 18.07 -10.02
CA LEU A 153 11.52 19.00 -8.99
C LEU A 153 12.39 18.97 -7.73
N ILE A 154 12.75 17.77 -7.31
CA ILE A 154 13.63 17.53 -6.15
C ILE A 154 14.44 16.25 -6.41
N ILE A 155 15.71 16.28 -6.02
CA ILE A 155 16.55 15.09 -5.83
C ILE A 155 16.89 15.03 -4.35
N ASP A 156 16.42 13.96 -3.67
CA ASP A 156 16.76 13.68 -2.29
C ASP A 156 17.76 12.52 -2.24
N ASN A 157 18.93 12.79 -1.64
CA ASN A 157 19.98 11.79 -1.44
C ASN A 157 19.95 11.34 0.01
N ASN A 158 19.67 10.07 0.24
CA ASN A 158 19.64 9.48 1.56
C ASN A 158 20.41 8.15 1.61
N ALA A 159 20.49 7.53 2.79
CA ALA A 159 21.22 6.27 2.98
C ALA A 159 20.68 5.09 2.16
N LEU A 160 19.46 5.17 1.64
CA LEU A 160 18.84 4.12 0.84
C LEU A 160 19.09 4.28 -0.66
N GLY A 161 19.53 5.47 -1.10
CA GLY A 161 19.76 5.81 -2.50
C GLY A 161 19.24 7.20 -2.86
N LYS A 162 19.06 7.46 -4.15
CA LYS A 162 18.61 8.75 -4.66
C LYS A 162 17.17 8.69 -5.11
N ILE A 163 16.36 9.59 -4.57
CA ILE A 163 14.93 9.73 -4.88
C ILE A 163 14.74 11.00 -5.71
N GLN A 164 14.20 10.85 -6.90
CA GLN A 164 13.89 11.96 -7.80
C GLN A 164 12.38 12.09 -7.93
N ILE A 165 11.84 13.26 -7.62
CA ILE A 165 10.43 13.58 -7.75
C ILE A 165 10.22 14.45 -8.99
N ASN A 166 9.32 14.04 -9.87
CA ASN A 166 8.90 14.77 -11.05
C ASN A 166 7.39 15.00 -10.99
N LYS A 167 6.91 16.00 -11.74
CA LYS A 167 5.46 16.17 -11.93
C LYS A 167 4.95 15.10 -12.88
N ALA A 168 3.85 14.45 -12.52
CA ALA A 168 3.22 13.43 -13.35
C ALA A 168 2.75 14.02 -14.69
N GLN A 169 3.00 13.28 -15.77
CA GLN A 169 2.62 13.65 -17.11
C GLN A 169 1.26 13.05 -17.48
N GLY A 170 0.57 13.71 -18.43
CA GLY A 170 -0.72 13.25 -18.96
C GLY A 170 -1.93 13.86 -18.27
N GLN A 171 -3.08 13.21 -18.44
CA GLN A 171 -4.36 13.66 -17.89
C GLN A 171 -4.75 12.82 -16.67
N LYS A 172 -5.43 13.47 -15.73
CA LYS A 172 -5.94 12.80 -14.53
C LYS A 172 -7.13 11.90 -14.92
N CYS A 173 -7.04 10.63 -14.59
CA CYS A 173 -8.15 9.69 -14.77
C CYS A 173 -9.26 9.97 -13.75
N ASP A 174 -10.50 10.17 -14.18
CA ASP A 174 -11.64 10.45 -13.29
C ASP A 174 -11.98 9.27 -12.36
N ARG A 175 -11.60 8.05 -12.74
CA ARG A 175 -11.91 6.84 -11.98
C ARG A 175 -10.88 6.52 -10.90
N CYS A 176 -9.57 6.54 -11.25
CA CYS A 176 -8.50 6.13 -10.32
C CYS A 176 -7.63 7.29 -9.84
N TRP A 177 -7.79 8.48 -10.44
CA TRP A 177 -7.11 9.73 -10.14
C TRP A 177 -5.60 9.75 -10.43
N HIS A 178 -5.06 8.67 -10.99
CA HIS A 178 -3.69 8.67 -11.50
C HIS A 178 -3.60 9.50 -12.77
N TYR A 179 -2.46 10.12 -12.99
CA TYR A 179 -2.14 10.79 -14.25
C TYR A 179 -1.60 9.75 -15.23
N GLN A 180 -2.13 9.75 -16.45
CA GLN A 180 -1.78 8.81 -17.51
C GLN A 180 -1.68 9.54 -18.84
N LYS A 181 -0.74 9.09 -19.72
CA LYS A 181 -0.58 9.67 -21.06
C LYS A 181 -1.76 9.32 -21.97
N GLU A 182 -2.37 8.16 -21.76
CA GLU A 182 -3.57 7.71 -22.45
C GLU A 182 -4.65 7.39 -21.42
N THR A 183 -5.80 8.06 -21.53
CA THR A 183 -7.02 7.76 -20.78
C THR A 183 -7.93 6.95 -21.68
N PHE A 184 -8.24 5.70 -21.30
CA PHE A 184 -9.25 4.87 -21.92
C PHE A 184 -10.64 5.22 -21.41
#